data_5163dc4db7b865354c8e1978a357c561
#
_entry.id   5163dc4db7b865354c8e1978a357c561
#
_cell.length_a   1.000
_cell.length_b   1.000
_cell.length_c   1.000
_cell.angle_alpha   90.00
_cell.angle_beta   90.00
_cell.angle_gamma   90.00
#
_symmetry.space_group_name_H-M   'P 1'
#
loop_
_entity.id
_entity.type
_entity.pdbx_description
1 polymer ?
#
loop_
_entity_poly.entity_id
_entity_poly.type
_entity_poly.pdbx_seq_one_letter_code
_entity_poly.pdbx_strand_id
1 'polypeptide(L)'
;MRVLDAHLGCGTQADRNLAIVHMLRNYGVIADTAQSVVDGYTRQCAVRVTVRDLAVMGATLANAGVQPVTGNRVVPAAVARRTLAVMAGCGMYDAAGGWLVRVGIPAKSGVAGGLLGALPGQLGLGTVSPRLDTHGNSVRGVAICERLSRDMGMHLMEAEPHGITAVRGATVEGGTTVYEIQGVVHFPGAEAILDRLSGDAISTSTVMLDLTRVDRFSDVGRRMVLEALRRLTLDGHTTTLVDPDSVLPDPDLGDGRRPVVHTER
;
A
#
# COMPACT_ATOMS: atom_id res chain seq x y z
N MET A 1 22.02 5.34 -9.97
CA MET A 1 21.66 3.96 -10.35
C MET A 1 22.90 3.31 -10.95
N ARG A 2 23.47 2.29 -10.30
CA ARG A 2 24.61 1.54 -10.87
C ARG A 2 24.07 0.24 -11.50
N VAL A 3 24.42 0.00 -12.75
CA VAL A 3 24.16 -1.27 -13.45
C VAL A 3 25.31 -2.21 -13.10
N LEU A 4 24.99 -3.40 -12.60
CA LEU A 4 26.01 -4.47 -12.46
C LEU A 4 26.37 -4.96 -13.86
N ASP A 5 27.66 -5.17 -14.13
CA ASP A 5 28.08 -5.88 -15.34
C ASP A 5 27.44 -7.27 -15.36
N ALA A 6 26.51 -7.44 -16.28
CA ALA A 6 25.65 -8.63 -16.37
C ALA A 6 26.36 -9.90 -16.87
N HIS A 7 27.69 -9.86 -17.01
CA HIS A 7 28.48 -10.99 -17.55
C HIS A 7 28.82 -12.06 -16.52
N LEU A 8 28.54 -11.86 -15.23
CA LEU A 8 28.94 -12.78 -14.18
C LEU A 8 27.74 -13.58 -13.63
N GLY A 9 27.20 -14.52 -14.37
CA GLY A 9 26.24 -15.48 -13.85
C GLY A 9 25.19 -16.04 -14.82
N CYS A 10 25.35 -15.86 -16.11
CA CYS A 10 24.26 -16.06 -17.08
C CYS A 10 24.38 -17.35 -17.93
N GLY A 11 25.26 -18.34 -17.63
CA GLY A 11 25.44 -19.52 -18.50
C GLY A 11 24.13 -20.25 -18.80
N THR A 12 23.46 -20.82 -17.80
CA THR A 12 22.27 -21.68 -17.99
C THR A 12 20.96 -20.89 -18.10
N GLN A 13 20.87 -19.69 -17.54
CA GLN A 13 19.68 -18.84 -17.64
C GLN A 13 19.57 -18.12 -18.99
N ALA A 14 20.71 -17.83 -19.63
CA ALA A 14 20.70 -17.22 -20.95
C ALA A 14 20.16 -18.18 -22.00
N ASP A 15 20.52 -19.46 -21.96
CA ASP A 15 20.04 -20.47 -22.90
C ASP A 15 18.52 -20.62 -22.87
N ARG A 16 17.92 -20.65 -21.68
CA ARG A 16 16.45 -20.68 -21.53
C ARG A 16 15.80 -19.43 -22.13
N ASN A 17 16.32 -18.26 -21.84
CA ASN A 17 15.80 -17.00 -22.36
C ASN A 17 15.97 -16.92 -23.89
N LEU A 18 17.11 -17.34 -24.43
CA LEU A 18 17.35 -17.44 -25.86
C LEU A 18 16.35 -18.39 -26.52
N ALA A 19 16.11 -19.58 -25.95
CA ALA A 19 15.11 -20.53 -26.47
C ALA A 19 13.70 -19.91 -26.53
N ILE A 20 13.28 -19.20 -25.48
CA ILE A 20 11.99 -18.50 -25.44
C ILE A 20 11.92 -17.43 -26.54
N VAL A 21 12.97 -16.61 -26.68
CA VAL A 21 12.98 -15.54 -27.69
C VAL A 21 12.99 -16.14 -29.11
N HIS A 22 13.73 -17.22 -29.36
CA HIS A 22 13.69 -17.92 -30.63
C HIS A 22 12.29 -18.45 -30.96
N MET A 23 11.59 -19.00 -29.97
CA MET A 23 10.19 -19.42 -30.12
C MET A 23 9.28 -18.23 -30.45
N LEU A 24 9.38 -17.12 -29.72
CA LEU A 24 8.58 -15.92 -29.97
C LEU A 24 8.86 -15.31 -31.35
N ARG A 25 10.11 -15.38 -31.84
CA ARG A 25 10.46 -14.98 -33.20
C ARG A 25 9.84 -15.90 -34.24
N ASN A 26 9.85 -17.21 -34.00
CA ASN A 26 9.21 -18.17 -34.89
C ASN A 26 7.71 -17.92 -35.08
N TYR A 27 7.03 -17.40 -34.05
CA TYR A 27 5.62 -17.00 -34.11
C TYR A 27 5.41 -15.52 -34.53
N GLY A 28 6.45 -14.82 -34.98
CA GLY A 28 6.35 -13.44 -35.44
C GLY A 28 6.03 -12.40 -34.35
N VAL A 29 6.18 -12.76 -33.05
CA VAL A 29 5.91 -11.86 -31.91
C VAL A 29 7.06 -10.87 -31.72
N ILE A 30 8.29 -11.28 -31.98
CA ILE A 30 9.52 -10.47 -31.84
C ILE A 30 10.25 -10.44 -33.18
N ALA A 31 10.60 -9.24 -33.65
CA ALA A 31 11.35 -9.03 -34.90
C ALA A 31 12.87 -8.99 -34.67
N ASP A 32 13.31 -8.45 -33.53
CA ASP A 32 14.73 -8.28 -33.21
C ASP A 32 15.49 -9.61 -33.04
N THR A 33 16.83 -9.55 -33.08
CA THR A 33 17.65 -10.75 -32.86
C THR A 33 17.50 -11.27 -31.43
N ALA A 34 17.52 -12.59 -31.27
CA ALA A 34 17.38 -13.20 -29.93
C ALA A 34 18.43 -12.69 -28.95
N GLN A 35 19.67 -12.49 -29.41
CA GLN A 35 20.74 -11.98 -28.56
C GLN A 35 20.47 -10.56 -28.09
N SER A 36 20.06 -9.64 -28.98
CA SER A 36 19.75 -8.25 -28.63
C SER A 36 18.63 -8.16 -27.59
N VAL A 37 17.59 -8.97 -27.73
CA VAL A 37 16.46 -9.01 -26.79
C VAL A 37 16.89 -9.51 -25.42
N VAL A 38 17.67 -10.61 -25.38
CA VAL A 38 18.15 -11.19 -24.12
C VAL A 38 19.16 -10.27 -23.45
N ASP A 39 20.05 -9.61 -24.18
CA ASP A 39 20.98 -8.63 -23.63
C ASP A 39 20.25 -7.44 -22.99
N GLY A 40 19.23 -6.91 -23.65
CA GLY A 40 18.37 -5.85 -23.12
C GLY A 40 17.63 -6.27 -21.85
N TYR A 41 17.06 -7.46 -21.84
CA TYR A 41 16.40 -8.05 -20.67
C TYR A 41 17.37 -8.23 -19.50
N THR A 42 18.55 -8.79 -19.74
CA THR A 42 19.57 -9.05 -18.72
C THR A 42 20.07 -7.74 -18.09
N ARG A 43 20.25 -6.67 -18.89
CA ARG A 43 20.62 -5.34 -18.38
C ARG A 43 19.57 -4.77 -17.45
N GLN A 44 18.30 -4.91 -17.75
CA GLN A 44 17.21 -4.48 -16.87
C GLN A 44 17.20 -5.26 -15.56
N CYS A 45 17.41 -6.57 -15.62
CA CYS A 45 17.47 -7.43 -14.42
C CYS A 45 18.71 -7.14 -13.55
N ALA A 46 19.79 -6.58 -14.11
CA ALA A 46 21.03 -6.26 -13.40
C ALA A 46 21.02 -4.90 -12.68
N VAL A 47 19.93 -4.14 -12.73
CA VAL A 47 19.81 -2.86 -12.02
C VAL A 47 19.77 -3.11 -10.51
N ARG A 48 20.73 -2.53 -9.78
CA ARG A 48 20.76 -2.58 -8.32
C ARG A 48 19.76 -1.60 -7.73
N VAL A 49 18.90 -2.10 -6.86
CA VAL A 49 17.88 -1.32 -6.16
C VAL A 49 17.90 -1.66 -4.67
N THR A 50 17.45 -0.72 -3.85
CA THR A 50 17.17 -0.94 -2.43
C THR A 50 15.71 -1.33 -2.24
N VAL A 51 15.36 -1.80 -1.04
CA VAL A 51 13.97 -2.06 -0.68
C VAL A 51 13.13 -0.77 -0.75
N ARG A 52 13.73 0.38 -0.44
CA ARG A 52 13.08 1.70 -0.56
C ARG A 52 12.78 2.05 -2.01
N ASP A 53 13.71 1.78 -2.92
CA ASP A 53 13.48 1.99 -4.35
C ASP A 53 12.32 1.15 -4.86
N LEU A 54 12.23 -0.14 -4.44
CA LEU A 54 11.10 -1.00 -4.78
C LEU A 54 9.78 -0.43 -4.25
N ALA A 55 9.74 0.03 -3.01
CA ALA A 55 8.54 0.64 -2.43
C ALA A 55 8.12 1.92 -3.19
N VAL A 56 9.08 2.80 -3.54
CA VAL A 56 8.81 4.01 -4.32
C VAL A 56 8.34 3.69 -5.74
N MET A 57 8.91 2.65 -6.38
CA MET A 57 8.43 2.18 -7.69
C MET A 57 6.99 1.67 -7.59
N GLY A 58 6.67 0.87 -6.56
CA GLY A 58 5.31 0.44 -6.28
C GLY A 58 4.36 1.61 -6.04
N ALA A 59 4.77 2.58 -5.22
CA ALA A 59 3.99 3.78 -4.93
C ALA A 59 3.77 4.65 -6.17
N THR A 60 4.76 4.72 -7.09
CA THR A 60 4.61 5.41 -8.38
C THR A 60 3.51 4.77 -9.24
N LEU A 61 3.47 3.43 -9.29
CA LEU A 61 2.42 2.71 -10.00
C LEU A 61 1.06 2.90 -9.33
N ALA A 62 1.01 2.80 -8.00
CA ALA A 62 -0.20 3.02 -7.21
C ALA A 62 -0.76 4.44 -7.38
N ASN A 63 0.12 5.44 -7.55
CA ASN A 63 -0.22 6.84 -7.78
C ASN A 63 -0.32 7.20 -9.27
N ALA A 64 -0.91 6.33 -10.07
CA ALA A 64 -1.18 6.52 -11.50
C ALA A 64 0.05 6.99 -12.31
N GLY A 65 1.25 6.56 -11.94
CA GLY A 65 2.49 6.85 -12.63
C GLY A 65 3.19 8.16 -12.22
N VAL A 66 2.73 8.81 -11.16
CA VAL A 66 3.38 9.98 -10.55
C VAL A 66 4.20 9.51 -9.33
N GLN A 67 5.48 9.81 -9.32
CA GLN A 67 6.37 9.48 -8.21
C GLN A 67 6.04 10.36 -6.99
N PRO A 68 5.62 9.79 -5.85
CA PRO A 68 4.99 10.56 -4.77
C PRO A 68 5.97 11.48 -4.00
N VAL A 69 7.27 11.17 -4.02
CA VAL A 69 8.27 11.98 -3.30
C VAL A 69 8.70 13.23 -4.10
N THR A 70 8.78 13.10 -5.44
CA THR A 70 9.26 14.18 -6.32
C THR A 70 8.13 14.90 -7.04
N GLY A 71 6.92 14.34 -7.08
CA GLY A 71 5.81 14.84 -7.87
C GLY A 71 5.95 14.62 -9.39
N ASN A 72 7.05 14.05 -9.86
CA ASN A 72 7.31 13.87 -11.28
C ASN A 72 6.47 12.72 -11.86
N ARG A 73 5.87 12.96 -13.03
CA ARG A 73 5.24 11.88 -13.81
C ARG A 73 6.33 11.04 -14.48
N VAL A 74 6.41 9.77 -14.08
CA VAL A 74 7.38 8.80 -14.60
C VAL A 74 6.80 8.05 -15.80
N VAL A 75 5.53 7.65 -15.72
CA VAL A 75 4.80 6.99 -16.81
C VAL A 75 3.38 7.53 -16.93
N PRO A 76 2.75 7.45 -18.11
CA PRO A 76 1.33 7.79 -18.27
C PRO A 76 0.44 6.92 -17.37
N ALA A 77 -0.67 7.47 -16.88
CA ALA A 77 -1.62 6.75 -16.03
C ALA A 77 -2.15 5.46 -16.66
N ALA A 78 -2.37 5.47 -17.99
CA ALA A 78 -2.80 4.28 -18.73
C ALA A 78 -1.75 3.16 -18.71
N VAL A 79 -0.46 3.52 -18.72
CA VAL A 79 0.64 2.54 -18.60
C VAL A 79 0.70 1.98 -17.19
N ALA A 80 0.64 2.82 -16.16
CA ALA A 80 0.61 2.37 -14.76
C ALA A 80 -0.53 1.37 -14.53
N ARG A 81 -1.76 1.72 -14.98
CA ARG A 81 -2.93 0.83 -14.88
C ARG A 81 -2.73 -0.51 -15.55
N ARG A 82 -2.19 -0.52 -16.79
CA ARG A 82 -1.93 -1.77 -17.52
C ARG A 82 -0.85 -2.61 -16.82
N THR A 83 0.20 -1.97 -16.31
CA THR A 83 1.26 -2.64 -15.54
C THR A 83 0.69 -3.31 -14.29
N LEU A 84 -0.17 -2.63 -13.54
CA LEU A 84 -0.84 -3.19 -12.36
C LEU A 84 -1.74 -4.39 -12.72
N ALA A 85 -2.47 -4.31 -13.84
CA ALA A 85 -3.29 -5.42 -14.31
C ALA A 85 -2.43 -6.66 -14.66
N VAL A 86 -1.30 -6.47 -15.34
CA VAL A 86 -0.34 -7.54 -15.63
C VAL A 86 0.26 -8.11 -14.35
N MET A 87 0.63 -7.25 -13.40
CA MET A 87 1.16 -7.69 -12.10
C MET A 87 0.12 -8.53 -11.34
N ALA A 88 -1.14 -8.15 -11.35
CA ALA A 88 -2.22 -8.92 -10.72
C ALA A 88 -2.38 -10.31 -11.36
N GLY A 89 -2.29 -10.40 -12.69
CA GLY A 89 -2.52 -11.64 -13.43
C GLY A 89 -1.35 -12.62 -13.46
N CYS A 90 -0.09 -12.14 -13.46
CA CYS A 90 1.09 -13.00 -13.64
C CYS A 90 2.35 -12.54 -12.88
N GLY A 91 2.27 -11.51 -12.04
CA GLY A 91 3.46 -10.97 -11.36
C GLY A 91 4.09 -11.92 -10.34
N MET A 92 3.33 -12.88 -9.83
CA MET A 92 3.76 -13.89 -8.85
C MET A 92 3.97 -15.27 -9.49
N TYR A 93 4.33 -15.30 -10.76
CA TYR A 93 4.51 -16.51 -11.55
C TYR A 93 3.23 -17.39 -11.59
N ASP A 94 3.36 -18.70 -11.51
CA ASP A 94 2.24 -19.64 -11.47
C ASP A 94 1.41 -19.58 -10.17
N ALA A 95 1.92 -18.93 -9.13
CA ALA A 95 1.18 -18.66 -7.90
C ALA A 95 0.24 -17.41 -7.98
N ALA A 96 0.22 -16.67 -9.12
CA ALA A 96 -0.46 -15.37 -9.22
C ALA A 96 -1.97 -15.43 -8.89
N GLY A 97 -2.68 -16.47 -9.33
CA GLY A 97 -4.09 -16.65 -9.02
C GLY A 97 -4.35 -16.83 -7.52
N GLY A 98 -3.61 -17.73 -6.87
CA GLY A 98 -3.70 -17.93 -5.42
C GLY A 98 -3.25 -16.71 -4.62
N TRP A 99 -2.28 -15.96 -5.12
CA TRP A 99 -1.85 -14.69 -4.56
C TRP A 99 -2.98 -13.64 -4.57
N LEU A 100 -3.65 -13.47 -5.71
CA LEU A 100 -4.73 -12.51 -5.83
C LEU A 100 -5.87 -12.80 -4.84
N VAL A 101 -6.17 -14.08 -4.62
CA VAL A 101 -7.22 -14.49 -3.66
C VAL A 101 -6.82 -14.27 -2.21
N ARG A 102 -5.56 -14.58 -1.83
CA ARG A 102 -5.12 -14.51 -0.43
C ARG A 102 -4.56 -13.17 -0.01
N VAL A 103 -3.93 -12.45 -0.93
CA VAL A 103 -3.20 -11.21 -0.65
C VAL A 103 -3.86 -10.00 -1.32
N GLY A 104 -4.31 -10.14 -2.56
CA GLY A 104 -5.02 -9.10 -3.29
C GLY A 104 -4.23 -7.84 -3.61
N ILE A 105 -2.91 -7.81 -3.36
CA ILE A 105 -2.02 -6.70 -3.73
C ILE A 105 -1.38 -7.03 -5.08
N PRO A 106 -1.62 -6.28 -6.16
CA PRO A 106 -0.86 -6.44 -7.41
C PRO A 106 0.64 -6.38 -7.11
N ALA A 107 1.36 -7.46 -7.43
CA ALA A 107 2.77 -7.58 -7.04
C ALA A 107 3.62 -8.19 -8.15
N LYS A 108 4.94 -7.94 -8.10
CA LYS A 108 5.95 -8.57 -8.93
C LYS A 108 7.06 -9.14 -8.07
N SER A 109 7.28 -10.43 -8.19
CA SER A 109 8.36 -11.13 -7.54
C SER A 109 9.59 -11.25 -8.44
N GLY A 110 10.78 -11.26 -7.83
CA GLY A 110 12.05 -11.47 -8.47
C GLY A 110 12.86 -12.57 -7.81
N VAL A 111 13.58 -13.36 -8.61
CA VAL A 111 14.40 -14.50 -8.14
C VAL A 111 15.56 -14.09 -7.21
N ALA A 112 15.86 -12.82 -7.09
CA ALA A 112 16.79 -12.29 -6.08
C ALA A 112 16.13 -12.15 -4.68
N GLY A 113 14.87 -12.55 -4.52
CA GLY A 113 14.12 -12.42 -3.28
C GLY A 113 13.45 -11.05 -3.08
N GLY A 114 13.49 -10.19 -4.10
CA GLY A 114 12.78 -8.92 -4.12
C GLY A 114 11.30 -9.12 -4.46
N LEU A 115 10.42 -8.36 -3.81
CA LEU A 115 9.01 -8.28 -4.13
C LEU A 115 8.60 -6.81 -4.11
N LEU A 116 7.97 -6.37 -5.18
CA LEU A 116 7.34 -5.07 -5.31
C LEU A 116 5.83 -5.26 -5.34
N GLY A 117 5.10 -4.55 -4.49
CA GLY A 117 3.64 -4.53 -4.48
C GLY A 117 3.12 -3.11 -4.66
N ALA A 118 1.92 -2.98 -5.20
CA ALA A 118 1.26 -1.69 -5.37
C ALA A 118 -0.25 -1.84 -5.21
N LEU A 119 -0.82 -1.18 -4.23
CA LEU A 119 -2.26 -1.10 -4.04
C LEU A 119 -2.74 0.25 -4.59
N PRO A 120 -3.53 0.26 -5.68
CA PRO A 120 -3.92 1.49 -6.38
C PRO A 120 -4.55 2.53 -5.45
N GLY A 121 -4.08 3.77 -5.54
CA GLY A 121 -4.59 4.89 -4.74
C GLY A 121 -4.22 4.86 -3.26
N GLN A 122 -3.47 3.85 -2.80
CA GLN A 122 -3.17 3.69 -1.37
C GLN A 122 -1.67 3.64 -1.08
N LEU A 123 -0.95 2.63 -1.55
CA LEU A 123 0.46 2.46 -1.19
C LEU A 123 1.29 1.69 -2.20
N GLY A 124 2.60 1.84 -2.08
CA GLY A 124 3.61 0.97 -2.68
C GLY A 124 4.37 0.19 -1.61
N LEU A 125 4.68 -1.06 -1.90
CA LEU A 125 5.35 -1.98 -1.01
C LEU A 125 6.63 -2.50 -1.65
N GLY A 126 7.69 -2.61 -0.85
CA GLY A 126 8.93 -3.29 -1.21
C GLY A 126 9.38 -4.24 -0.10
N THR A 127 9.72 -5.47 -0.44
CA THR A 127 10.38 -6.41 0.48
C THR A 127 11.57 -7.06 -0.20
N VAL A 128 12.58 -7.46 0.56
CA VAL A 128 13.72 -8.24 0.08
C VAL A 128 14.04 -9.33 1.10
N SER A 129 13.96 -10.59 0.66
CA SER A 129 14.40 -11.73 1.45
C SER A 129 14.81 -12.87 0.50
N PRO A 130 16.05 -13.38 0.56
CA PRO A 130 16.64 -14.23 -0.47
C PRO A 130 16.10 -15.67 -0.51
N ARG A 131 15.43 -16.17 0.54
CA ARG A 131 14.86 -17.52 0.52
C ARG A 131 13.60 -17.55 -0.32
N LEU A 132 13.58 -18.40 -1.36
CA LEU A 132 12.46 -18.56 -2.28
C LEU A 132 11.66 -19.84 -1.97
N ASP A 133 10.38 -19.80 -2.30
CA ASP A 133 9.49 -20.97 -2.34
C ASP A 133 9.64 -21.75 -3.67
N THR A 134 8.86 -22.80 -3.85
CA THR A 134 8.87 -23.63 -5.06
C THR A 134 8.41 -22.90 -6.32
N HIS A 135 7.68 -21.78 -6.17
CA HIS A 135 7.24 -20.93 -7.27
C HIS A 135 8.26 -19.84 -7.62
N GLY A 136 9.34 -19.68 -6.86
CA GLY A 136 10.34 -18.64 -7.04
C GLY A 136 10.03 -17.32 -6.35
N ASN A 137 9.07 -17.30 -5.42
CA ASN A 137 8.70 -16.13 -4.66
C ASN A 137 9.39 -16.09 -3.29
N SER A 138 9.68 -14.88 -2.78
CA SER A 138 10.28 -14.71 -1.45
C SER A 138 9.34 -15.24 -0.35
N VAL A 139 9.74 -16.29 0.36
CA VAL A 139 8.93 -16.90 1.44
C VAL A 139 8.50 -15.87 2.50
N ARG A 140 9.44 -15.04 2.96
CA ARG A 140 9.14 -14.02 3.97
C ARG A 140 8.37 -12.84 3.37
N GLY A 141 8.68 -12.45 2.13
CA GLY A 141 7.96 -11.42 1.40
C GLY A 141 6.48 -11.77 1.25
N VAL A 142 6.17 -13.02 0.87
CA VAL A 142 4.80 -13.54 0.80
C VAL A 142 4.11 -13.47 2.16
N ALA A 143 4.75 -13.99 3.21
CA ALA A 143 4.17 -13.98 4.56
C ALA A 143 3.91 -12.55 5.11
N ILE A 144 4.78 -11.60 4.79
CA ILE A 144 4.57 -10.19 5.15
C ILE A 144 3.33 -9.64 4.44
N CYS A 145 3.22 -9.86 3.13
CA CYS A 145 2.08 -9.36 2.36
C CYS A 145 0.75 -10.01 2.78
N GLU A 146 0.74 -11.31 3.10
CA GLU A 146 -0.43 -12.00 3.65
C GLU A 146 -0.88 -11.38 4.97
N ARG A 147 0.06 -11.01 5.84
CA ARG A 147 -0.27 -10.32 7.09
C ARG A 147 -0.81 -8.91 6.85
N LEU A 148 -0.17 -8.13 5.98
CA LEU A 148 -0.64 -6.79 5.63
C LEU A 148 -2.06 -6.83 5.06
N SER A 149 -2.33 -7.76 4.14
CA SER A 149 -3.67 -7.95 3.60
C SER A 149 -4.68 -8.28 4.70
N ARG A 150 -4.44 -9.32 5.48
CA ARG A 150 -5.37 -9.79 6.50
C ARG A 150 -5.52 -8.83 7.69
N ASP A 151 -4.39 -8.35 8.23
CA ASP A 151 -4.37 -7.59 9.49
C ASP A 151 -4.69 -6.10 9.27
N MET A 152 -4.46 -5.57 8.06
CA MET A 152 -4.64 -4.15 7.73
C MET A 152 -5.68 -3.88 6.64
N GLY A 153 -6.35 -4.92 6.11
CA GLY A 153 -7.33 -4.78 5.03
C GLY A 153 -6.71 -4.32 3.71
N MET A 154 -5.41 -4.60 3.49
CA MET A 154 -4.70 -4.19 2.27
C MET A 154 -4.95 -5.18 1.14
N HIS A 155 -6.18 -5.24 0.65
CA HIS A 155 -6.61 -6.13 -0.41
C HIS A 155 -7.40 -5.35 -1.47
N LEU A 156 -7.13 -5.57 -2.75
CA LEU A 156 -7.76 -4.83 -3.85
C LEU A 156 -9.29 -4.89 -3.82
N MET A 157 -9.87 -6.01 -3.35
CA MET A 157 -11.33 -6.20 -3.26
C MET A 157 -11.92 -5.66 -1.94
N GLU A 158 -11.09 -5.25 -0.99
CA GLU A 158 -11.49 -4.59 0.25
C GLU A 158 -11.26 -3.07 0.21
N ALA A 159 -10.69 -2.56 -0.89
CA ALA A 159 -10.49 -1.13 -1.08
C ALA A 159 -11.85 -0.42 -1.07
N GLU A 160 -11.96 0.63 -0.25
CA GLU A 160 -13.17 1.45 -0.20
C GLU A 160 -13.50 2.07 -1.57
N PRO A 161 -14.79 2.31 -1.86
CA PRO A 161 -15.19 2.99 -3.08
C PRO A 161 -14.46 4.33 -3.21
N HIS A 162 -13.81 4.55 -4.33
CA HIS A 162 -13.10 5.79 -4.63
C HIS A 162 -14.06 6.98 -4.50
N GLY A 163 -13.72 7.93 -3.63
CA GLY A 163 -14.48 9.17 -3.44
C GLY A 163 -15.08 9.40 -2.06
N ILE A 164 -15.04 8.42 -1.15
CA ILE A 164 -15.44 8.62 0.24
C ILE A 164 -14.17 8.79 1.07
N THR A 165 -13.89 10.01 1.51
CA THR A 165 -12.82 10.27 2.48
C THR A 165 -13.34 9.91 3.87
N ALA A 166 -12.51 9.24 4.69
CA ALA A 166 -12.87 8.93 6.07
C ALA A 166 -13.19 10.19 6.89
N VAL A 167 -12.56 11.32 6.57
CA VAL A 167 -12.89 12.63 7.14
C VAL A 167 -13.78 13.39 6.16
N ARG A 168 -15.03 13.56 6.51
CA ARG A 168 -16.04 14.30 5.73
C ARG A 168 -15.82 15.81 5.81
N GLY A 169 -15.48 16.31 6.98
CA GLY A 169 -15.29 17.72 7.23
C GLY A 169 -14.70 17.98 8.61
N ALA A 170 -14.29 19.24 8.81
CA ALA A 170 -13.91 19.75 10.12
C ALA A 170 -14.58 21.12 10.30
N THR A 171 -15.21 21.35 11.45
CA THR A 171 -15.86 22.60 11.83
C THR A 171 -15.41 23.04 13.22
N VAL A 172 -15.50 24.35 13.51
CA VAL A 172 -15.22 24.86 14.85
C VAL A 172 -16.53 25.41 15.42
N GLU A 173 -17.00 24.83 16.49
CA GLU A 173 -18.26 25.17 17.16
C GLU A 173 -18.02 25.35 18.66
N GLY A 174 -18.37 26.50 19.22
CA GLY A 174 -18.32 26.74 20.67
C GLY A 174 -16.97 26.50 21.35
N GLY A 175 -15.84 26.69 20.63
CA GLY A 175 -14.49 26.42 21.16
C GLY A 175 -14.04 24.98 21.04
N THR A 176 -14.79 24.15 20.30
CA THR A 176 -14.49 22.75 19.99
C THR A 176 -14.24 22.61 18.50
N THR A 177 -13.16 21.93 18.11
CA THR A 177 -12.96 21.50 16.72
C THR A 177 -13.60 20.13 16.56
N VAL A 178 -14.58 20.02 15.67
CA VAL A 178 -15.33 18.78 15.38
C VAL A 178 -14.88 18.22 14.04
N TYR A 179 -14.41 16.97 14.05
CA TYR A 179 -14.09 16.20 12.83
C TYR A 179 -15.20 15.18 12.59
N GLU A 180 -15.91 15.31 11.48
CA GLU A 180 -16.92 14.34 11.05
C GLU A 180 -16.27 13.16 10.34
N ILE A 181 -16.34 11.97 10.95
CA ILE A 181 -15.78 10.72 10.40
C ILE A 181 -16.91 9.90 9.80
N GLN A 182 -16.62 9.15 8.71
CA GLN A 182 -17.61 8.33 8.03
C GLN A 182 -17.05 7.04 7.46
N GLY A 183 -17.95 6.08 7.19
CA GLY A 183 -17.66 4.81 6.52
C GLY A 183 -16.93 3.80 7.40
N VAL A 184 -16.21 2.88 6.78
CA VAL A 184 -15.41 1.86 7.48
C VAL A 184 -13.99 2.38 7.70
N VAL A 185 -13.53 2.48 8.94
CA VAL A 185 -12.20 2.98 9.27
C VAL A 185 -11.19 1.82 9.31
N HIS A 186 -10.64 1.50 8.15
CA HIS A 186 -9.46 0.63 7.98
C HIS A 186 -8.16 1.45 8.09
N PHE A 187 -7.01 0.82 7.78
CA PHE A 187 -5.72 1.51 7.81
C PHE A 187 -5.70 2.81 6.99
N PRO A 188 -6.12 2.84 5.70
CA PRO A 188 -6.09 4.08 4.91
C PRO A 188 -7.02 5.17 5.47
N GLY A 189 -8.21 4.80 5.96
CA GLY A 189 -9.13 5.73 6.58
C GLY A 189 -8.57 6.32 7.87
N ALA A 190 -7.92 5.52 8.70
CA ALA A 190 -7.25 5.98 9.90
C ALA A 190 -6.05 6.89 9.57
N GLU A 191 -5.26 6.55 8.55
CA GLU A 191 -4.16 7.39 8.05
C GLU A 191 -4.67 8.77 7.62
N ALA A 192 -5.76 8.82 6.84
CA ALA A 192 -6.38 10.07 6.43
C ALA A 192 -6.88 10.91 7.62
N ILE A 193 -7.42 10.27 8.67
CA ILE A 193 -7.80 10.95 9.92
C ILE A 193 -6.55 11.53 10.60
N LEU A 194 -5.48 10.75 10.75
CA LEU A 194 -4.24 11.19 11.36
C LEU A 194 -3.59 12.35 10.60
N ASP A 195 -3.52 12.26 9.28
CA ASP A 195 -2.99 13.31 8.41
C ASP A 195 -3.80 14.61 8.58
N ARG A 196 -5.12 14.51 8.65
CA ARG A 196 -5.97 15.66 8.86
C ARG A 196 -5.74 16.29 10.24
N LEU A 197 -5.74 15.49 11.31
CA LEU A 197 -5.51 15.95 12.68
C LEU A 197 -4.11 16.59 12.87
N SER A 198 -3.09 16.05 12.19
CA SER A 198 -1.73 16.59 12.27
C SER A 198 -1.47 17.79 11.36
N GLY A 199 -2.21 17.89 10.25
CA GLY A 199 -2.07 18.97 9.28
C GLY A 199 -2.84 20.24 9.64
N ASP A 200 -3.91 20.13 10.42
CA ASP A 200 -4.71 21.27 10.83
C ASP A 200 -4.07 22.00 12.02
N ALA A 201 -4.06 23.33 11.97
CA ALA A 201 -3.65 24.17 13.10
C ALA A 201 -4.80 24.22 14.14
N ILE A 202 -4.89 23.21 15.01
CA ILE A 202 -5.92 23.12 16.02
C ILE A 202 -5.65 24.14 17.11
N SER A 203 -6.47 25.18 17.21
CA SER A 203 -6.35 26.25 18.22
C SER A 203 -7.37 26.15 19.36
N THR A 204 -8.31 25.20 19.28
CA THR A 204 -9.34 24.98 20.29
C THR A 204 -8.85 24.10 21.42
N SER A 205 -9.39 24.28 22.63
CA SER A 205 -9.07 23.46 23.79
C SER A 205 -9.65 22.04 23.71
N THR A 206 -10.72 21.87 22.92
CA THR A 206 -11.40 20.58 22.77
C THR A 206 -11.38 20.11 21.31
N VAL A 207 -11.10 18.83 21.11
CA VAL A 207 -11.18 18.15 19.83
C VAL A 207 -12.19 17.02 19.91
N MET A 208 -13.16 17.03 19.03
CA MET A 208 -14.24 16.05 18.98
C MET A 208 -14.17 15.24 17.68
N LEU A 209 -14.23 13.92 17.79
CA LEU A 209 -14.49 13.05 16.64
C LEU A 209 -15.97 12.64 16.66
N ASP A 210 -16.68 13.01 15.62
CA ASP A 210 -18.07 12.60 15.41
C ASP A 210 -18.08 11.31 14.59
N LEU A 211 -18.44 10.20 15.23
CA LEU A 211 -18.48 8.85 14.68
C LEU A 211 -19.90 8.41 14.27
N THR A 212 -20.88 9.32 14.26
CA THR A 212 -22.28 9.00 13.93
C THR A 212 -22.48 8.38 12.55
N ARG A 213 -21.51 8.52 11.66
CA ARG A 213 -21.52 7.99 10.29
C ARG A 213 -20.44 6.92 10.05
N VAL A 214 -19.83 6.43 11.11
CA VAL A 214 -18.86 5.34 11.04
C VAL A 214 -19.60 4.02 11.14
N ASP A 215 -19.42 3.16 10.15
CA ASP A 215 -20.03 1.83 10.14
C ASP A 215 -19.30 0.86 11.09
N ARG A 216 -17.98 0.90 11.07
CA ARG A 216 -17.11 0.07 11.93
C ARG A 216 -15.65 0.50 11.87
N PHE A 217 -14.87 0.06 12.86
CA PHE A 217 -13.41 0.12 12.84
C PHE A 217 -12.80 -1.27 12.57
N SER A 218 -11.71 -1.33 11.80
CA SER A 218 -10.80 -2.47 11.85
C SER A 218 -9.92 -2.38 13.11
N ASP A 219 -9.31 -3.48 13.54
CA ASP A 219 -8.42 -3.51 14.72
C ASP A 219 -7.25 -2.51 14.58
N VAL A 220 -6.72 -2.36 13.37
CA VAL A 220 -5.66 -1.39 13.08
C VAL A 220 -6.20 0.03 13.10
N GLY A 221 -7.32 0.30 12.43
CA GLY A 221 -7.96 1.62 12.42
C GLY A 221 -8.29 2.09 13.83
N ARG A 222 -8.86 1.20 14.66
CA ARG A 222 -9.12 1.47 16.07
C ARG A 222 -7.86 1.91 16.82
N ARG A 223 -6.78 1.13 16.75
CA ARG A 223 -5.51 1.44 17.44
C ARG A 223 -4.90 2.75 16.98
N MET A 224 -4.93 3.04 15.68
CA MET A 224 -4.40 4.29 15.14
C MET A 224 -5.19 5.50 15.61
N VAL A 225 -6.51 5.45 15.59
CA VAL A 225 -7.36 6.56 16.04
C VAL A 225 -7.22 6.78 17.55
N LEU A 226 -7.17 5.71 18.36
CA LEU A 226 -6.91 5.84 19.80
C LEU A 226 -5.54 6.46 20.10
N GLU A 227 -4.50 6.10 19.35
CA GLU A 227 -3.18 6.73 19.48
C GLU A 227 -3.20 8.21 19.07
N ALA A 228 -3.96 8.58 18.05
CA ALA A 228 -4.12 9.99 17.68
C ALA A 228 -4.81 10.78 18.79
N LEU A 229 -5.87 10.26 19.38
CA LEU A 229 -6.55 10.88 20.53
C LEU A 229 -5.62 10.99 21.73
N ARG A 230 -4.80 9.96 22.00
CA ARG A 230 -3.78 10.00 23.07
C ARG A 230 -2.79 11.14 22.84
N ARG A 231 -2.29 11.32 21.62
CA ARG A 231 -1.36 12.41 21.27
C ARG A 231 -2.00 13.77 21.47
N LEU A 232 -3.22 13.97 20.97
CA LEU A 232 -3.95 15.22 21.20
C LEU A 232 -4.12 15.53 22.70
N THR A 233 -4.39 14.50 23.51
CA THR A 233 -4.49 14.66 24.96
C THR A 233 -3.14 15.05 25.59
N LEU A 234 -2.02 14.50 25.11
CA LEU A 234 -0.67 14.88 25.56
C LEU A 234 -0.28 16.30 25.13
N ASP A 235 -0.78 16.74 23.97
CA ASP A 235 -0.60 18.10 23.47
C ASP A 235 -1.48 19.14 24.18
N GLY A 236 -2.28 18.69 25.17
CA GLY A 236 -3.07 19.55 26.05
C GLY A 236 -4.53 19.75 25.61
N HIS A 237 -5.00 19.04 24.59
CA HIS A 237 -6.38 19.10 24.18
C HIS A 237 -7.27 18.15 25.01
N THR A 238 -8.50 18.56 25.27
CA THR A 238 -9.56 17.65 25.76
C THR A 238 -10.11 16.89 24.56
N THR A 239 -10.06 15.56 24.59
CA THR A 239 -10.59 14.73 23.49
C THR A 239 -11.97 14.21 23.83
N THR A 240 -12.89 14.29 22.86
CA THR A 240 -14.28 13.86 22.98
C THR A 240 -14.70 13.02 21.78
N LEU A 241 -15.65 12.12 21.97
CA LEU A 241 -16.24 11.27 20.94
C LEU A 241 -17.76 11.44 20.95
N VAL A 242 -18.37 11.47 19.79
CA VAL A 242 -19.81 11.23 19.61
C VAL A 242 -19.94 9.85 18.98
N ASP A 243 -20.38 8.87 19.75
CA ASP A 243 -20.44 7.46 19.34
C ASP A 243 -21.74 6.79 19.81
N PRO A 244 -22.88 7.12 19.15
CA PRO A 244 -24.19 6.61 19.52
C PRO A 244 -24.33 5.11 19.34
N ASP A 245 -23.64 4.55 18.35
CA ASP A 245 -23.72 3.14 17.97
C ASP A 245 -22.62 2.26 18.61
N SER A 246 -21.79 2.86 19.47
CA SER A 246 -20.66 2.18 20.15
C SER A 246 -19.70 1.48 19.17
N VAL A 247 -19.44 2.13 18.03
CA VAL A 247 -18.51 1.59 17.00
C VAL A 247 -17.06 1.60 17.46
N LEU A 248 -16.73 2.38 18.51
CA LEU A 248 -15.44 2.42 19.17
C LEU A 248 -15.57 2.05 20.66
N PRO A 249 -15.93 0.80 20.99
CA PRO A 249 -16.21 0.41 22.37
C PRO A 249 -14.93 0.48 23.21
N ASP A 250 -15.08 0.84 24.50
CA ASP A 250 -13.98 0.91 25.47
C ASP A 250 -12.75 1.67 24.94
N PRO A 251 -12.85 2.99 24.70
CA PRO A 251 -11.79 3.78 24.07
C PRO A 251 -10.67 4.13 25.05
N ASP A 252 -9.95 3.13 25.55
CA ASP A 252 -8.75 3.30 26.38
C ASP A 252 -7.59 3.79 25.51
N LEU A 253 -6.97 4.89 25.91
CA LEU A 253 -5.84 5.49 25.20
C LEU A 253 -4.50 4.76 25.47
N GLY A 254 -4.52 3.64 26.20
CA GLY A 254 -3.35 2.83 26.52
C GLY A 254 -2.57 3.27 27.76
N ASP A 255 -3.04 4.31 28.45
CA ASP A 255 -2.48 4.85 29.69
C ASP A 255 -3.53 4.99 30.80
N GLY A 256 -4.69 4.36 30.63
CA GLY A 256 -5.84 4.42 31.53
C GLY A 256 -6.71 5.67 31.35
N ARG A 257 -6.31 6.61 30.50
CA ARG A 257 -7.15 7.77 30.15
C ARG A 257 -8.17 7.37 29.11
N ARG A 258 -9.29 8.08 29.10
CA ARG A 258 -10.37 7.87 28.14
C ARG A 258 -10.89 9.22 27.65
N PRO A 259 -11.22 9.36 26.35
CA PRO A 259 -11.96 10.51 25.89
C PRO A 259 -13.36 10.54 26.51
N VAL A 260 -13.95 11.70 26.57
CA VAL A 260 -15.36 11.81 26.97
C VAL A 260 -16.22 11.30 25.82
N VAL A 261 -17.10 10.34 26.08
CA VAL A 261 -17.98 9.75 25.07
C VAL A 261 -19.40 10.27 25.25
N HIS A 262 -19.97 10.82 24.19
CA HIS A 262 -21.35 11.24 24.09
C HIS A 262 -22.10 10.23 23.20
N THR A 263 -23.30 9.82 23.64
CA THR A 263 -24.20 8.94 22.87
C THR A 263 -25.20 9.74 22.04
N GLU A 264 -25.23 11.05 22.18
CA GLU A 264 -26.04 11.99 21.41
C GLU A 264 -25.16 13.18 20.98
N ARG A 265 -25.47 13.76 19.83
CA ARG A 265 -24.79 14.96 19.28
C ARG A 265 -25.34 16.25 19.89
#